data_d7929ec0499850870dc76c94d3e25420
#
_entry.id   d7929ec0499850870dc76c94d3e25420
#
_cell.length_a   1.000
_cell.length_b   1.000
_cell.length_c   1.000
_cell.angle_alpha   90.00
_cell.angle_beta   90.00
_cell.angle_gamma   90.00
#
_symmetry.space_group_name_H-M   'P 1'
#
loop_
_entity.id
_entity.type
_entity.pdbx_description
1 polymer ?
#
loop_
_entity_poly.entity_id
_entity_poly.type
_entity_poly.pdbx_seq_one_letter_code
_entity_poly.pdbx_strand_id
1 'polypeptide(L)'
;GTLVPLFNVLKPMKDVWDSLTPTVLWEGTSGKTGTLPLAESITDFRELIIEGNDDDHHPRLFHTAAEAGSIVLSFVGMNFTNGLASGKATLVRISDTSMQIIGHRIHVMEGNTSDTQCLTITRILGAR
;
A
#
# COMPACT_ATOMS: atom_id res chain seq x y z
N GLY A 1 10.82 -19.40 40.75
CA GLY A 1 12.05 -19.04 40.15
C GLY A 1 12.13 -17.64 39.58
N THR A 2 13.32 -17.26 39.25
CA THR A 2 13.62 -15.94 38.70
C THR A 2 13.14 -15.76 37.26
N LEU A 3 12.94 -16.85 36.52
CA LEU A 3 12.51 -16.78 35.11
C LEU A 3 11.07 -16.31 34.93
N VAL A 4 10.19 -16.62 35.87
CA VAL A 4 8.77 -16.26 35.77
C VAL A 4 8.57 -14.74 35.80
N PRO A 5 9.17 -13.98 36.75
CA PRO A 5 9.07 -12.52 36.73
C PRO A 5 9.66 -11.90 35.44
N LEU A 6 10.80 -12.41 34.97
CA LEU A 6 11.42 -11.93 33.73
C LEU A 6 10.51 -12.17 32.52
N PHE A 7 9.92 -13.34 32.41
CA PHE A 7 8.99 -13.68 31.33
C PHE A 7 7.76 -12.77 31.35
N ASN A 8 7.23 -12.46 32.54
CA ASN A 8 6.07 -11.57 32.67
C ASN A 8 6.38 -10.12 32.24
N VAL A 9 7.63 -9.70 32.25
CA VAL A 9 8.05 -8.40 31.73
C VAL A 9 8.27 -8.45 30.22
N LEU A 10 8.95 -9.48 29.70
CA LEU A 10 9.33 -9.56 28.29
C LEU A 10 8.14 -9.79 27.36
N LYS A 11 7.15 -10.60 27.79
CA LYS A 11 6.00 -10.90 26.94
C LYS A 11 5.17 -9.65 26.61
N PRO A 12 4.78 -8.78 27.55
CA PRO A 12 4.09 -7.54 27.23
C PRO A 12 4.90 -6.62 26.32
N MET A 13 6.22 -6.56 26.50
CA MET A 13 7.09 -5.76 25.64
C MET A 13 7.13 -6.28 24.22
N LYS A 14 7.16 -7.60 24.05
CA LYS A 14 7.08 -8.23 22.73
C LYS A 14 5.74 -7.95 22.07
N ASP A 15 4.64 -8.05 22.80
CA ASP A 15 3.29 -7.77 22.27
C ASP A 15 3.18 -6.32 21.78
N VAL A 16 3.74 -5.36 22.53
CA VAL A 16 3.79 -3.96 22.10
C VAL A 16 4.65 -3.80 20.84
N TRP A 17 5.81 -4.41 20.81
CA TRP A 17 6.70 -4.38 19.64
C TRP A 17 6.00 -4.93 18.41
N ASP A 18 5.35 -6.09 18.51
CA ASP A 18 4.62 -6.72 17.41
C ASP A 18 3.48 -5.83 16.92
N SER A 19 2.83 -5.08 17.83
CA SER A 19 1.76 -4.15 17.45
C SER A 19 2.27 -2.91 16.72
N LEU A 20 3.52 -2.53 16.92
CA LEU A 20 4.15 -1.38 16.27
C LEU A 20 4.81 -1.74 14.94
N THR A 21 5.16 -3.00 14.75
CA THR A 21 5.82 -3.48 13.54
C THR A 21 4.77 -3.79 12.48
N PRO A 22 4.81 -3.14 11.30
CA PRO A 22 3.87 -3.46 10.23
C PRO A 22 4.01 -4.90 9.74
N THR A 23 2.88 -5.50 9.40
CA THR A 23 2.80 -6.84 8.86
C THR A 23 2.78 -6.79 7.34
N VAL A 24 3.62 -7.56 6.67
CA VAL A 24 3.59 -7.67 5.20
C VAL A 24 2.35 -8.48 4.80
N LEU A 25 1.43 -7.84 4.09
CA LEU A 25 0.20 -8.46 3.61
C LEU A 25 0.34 -8.97 2.18
N TRP A 26 1.12 -8.29 1.37
CA TRP A 26 1.38 -8.67 -0.01
C TRP A 26 2.73 -8.11 -0.45
N GLU A 27 3.44 -8.87 -1.27
CA GLU A 27 4.72 -8.46 -1.85
C GLU A 27 4.84 -9.04 -3.24
N GLY A 28 5.33 -8.24 -4.17
CA GLY A 28 5.48 -8.68 -5.55
C GLY A 28 5.69 -7.51 -6.50
N THR A 29 5.19 -7.65 -7.71
CA THR A 29 5.21 -6.62 -8.74
C THR A 29 3.83 -6.60 -9.39
N SER A 30 3.07 -5.54 -9.15
CA SER A 30 1.73 -5.43 -9.69
C SER A 30 1.73 -5.11 -11.18
N GLY A 31 0.69 -5.54 -11.88
CA GLY A 31 0.42 -5.12 -13.25
C GLY A 31 -0.44 -3.85 -13.29
N LYS A 32 -0.92 -3.54 -14.49
CA LYS A 32 -1.84 -2.41 -14.72
C LYS A 32 -3.16 -2.63 -14.00
N THR A 33 -3.65 -3.85 -13.98
CA THR A 33 -4.84 -4.29 -13.26
C THR A 33 -4.54 -5.64 -12.60
N GLY A 34 -5.44 -6.11 -11.78
CA GLY A 34 -5.32 -7.43 -11.19
C GLY A 34 -5.65 -7.45 -9.71
N THR A 35 -5.72 -8.66 -9.19
CA THR A 35 -6.06 -8.91 -7.79
C THR A 35 -4.79 -9.11 -6.98
N LEU A 36 -4.76 -8.49 -5.80
CA LEU A 36 -3.68 -8.61 -4.84
C LEU A 36 -4.20 -9.38 -3.63
N PRO A 37 -3.86 -10.67 -3.50
CA PRO A 37 -4.29 -11.47 -2.35
C PRO A 37 -3.50 -11.07 -1.11
N LEU A 38 -4.19 -10.82 0.00
CA LEU A 38 -3.58 -10.43 1.25
C LEU A 38 -3.36 -11.64 2.16
N ALA A 39 -2.22 -11.68 2.84
CA ALA A 39 -1.86 -12.79 3.72
C ALA A 39 -2.73 -12.88 4.97
N GLU A 40 -3.29 -11.76 5.42
CA GLU A 40 -4.15 -11.68 6.60
C GLU A 40 -5.34 -10.79 6.30
N SER A 41 -6.38 -10.90 7.13
CA SER A 41 -7.57 -10.07 6.98
C SER A 41 -7.26 -8.59 7.19
N ILE A 42 -7.76 -7.76 6.31
CA ILE A 42 -7.63 -6.31 6.38
C ILE A 42 -8.29 -5.74 7.65
N THR A 43 -9.28 -6.47 8.19
CA THR A 43 -9.98 -6.07 9.41
C THR A 43 -9.12 -6.15 10.67
N ASP A 44 -7.98 -6.82 10.61
CA ASP A 44 -7.04 -6.92 11.73
C ASP A 44 -6.16 -5.68 11.86
N PHE A 45 -6.26 -4.74 10.91
CA PHE A 45 -5.40 -3.56 10.85
C PHE A 45 -6.22 -2.27 10.84
N ARG A 46 -5.62 -1.21 11.34
CA ARG A 46 -6.21 0.13 11.33
C ARG A 46 -5.79 0.92 10.09
N GLU A 47 -4.58 0.68 9.61
CA GLU A 47 -3.98 1.41 8.50
C GLU A 47 -3.29 0.46 7.54
N LEU A 48 -3.31 0.80 6.26
CA LEU A 48 -2.49 0.16 5.24
C LEU A 48 -1.40 1.12 4.78
N ILE A 49 -0.23 0.55 4.57
CA ILE A 49 0.92 1.25 3.99
C ILE A 49 1.21 0.57 2.66
N ILE A 50 1.13 1.35 1.58
CA ILE A 50 1.32 0.83 0.24
C ILE A 50 2.57 1.43 -0.35
N GLU A 51 3.50 0.57 -0.75
CA GLU A 51 4.76 0.95 -1.35
C GLU A 51 4.77 0.58 -2.83
N GLY A 52 5.36 1.44 -3.63
CA GLY A 52 5.50 1.17 -5.05
C GLY A 52 6.47 2.12 -5.71
N ASN A 53 6.53 2.03 -7.03
CA ASN A 53 7.34 2.91 -7.86
C ASN A 53 6.46 3.53 -8.93
N ASP A 54 6.68 4.81 -9.20
CA ASP A 54 5.99 5.47 -10.31
C ASP A 54 6.57 5.07 -11.67
N ASP A 55 5.99 5.58 -12.74
CA ASP A 55 6.43 5.27 -14.10
C ASP A 55 7.85 5.78 -14.40
N ASP A 56 8.36 6.70 -13.60
CA ASP A 56 9.72 7.24 -13.69
C ASP A 56 10.67 6.56 -12.69
N HIS A 57 10.27 5.40 -12.14
CA HIS A 57 11.04 4.57 -11.20
C HIS A 57 11.36 5.23 -9.86
N HIS A 58 10.62 6.26 -9.46
CA HIS A 58 10.77 6.87 -8.14
C HIS A 58 9.93 6.12 -7.11
N PRO A 59 10.47 5.84 -5.92
CA PRO A 59 9.71 5.21 -4.84
C PRO A 59 8.56 6.10 -4.38
N ARG A 60 7.41 5.48 -4.14
CA ARG A 60 6.22 6.16 -3.61
C ARG A 60 5.68 5.37 -2.43
N LEU A 61 5.22 6.10 -1.42
CA LEU A 61 4.68 5.55 -0.20
C LEU A 61 3.32 6.19 0.09
N PHE A 62 2.35 5.35 0.40
CA PHE A 62 0.98 5.81 0.68
C PHE A 62 0.50 5.22 1.99
N HIS A 63 -0.22 6.04 2.76
CA HIS A 63 -0.91 5.62 3.96
C HIS A 63 -2.41 5.78 3.76
N THR A 64 -3.19 4.78 4.13
CA THR A 64 -4.64 4.84 4.01
C THR A 64 -5.30 4.06 5.13
N ALA A 65 -6.54 4.42 5.46
CA ALA A 65 -7.32 3.65 6.43
C ALA A 65 -7.61 2.26 5.88
N ALA A 66 -7.43 1.22 6.70
CA ALA A 66 -7.66 -0.15 6.29
C ALA A 66 -9.12 -0.44 5.95
N GLU A 67 -10.06 0.30 6.55
CA GLU A 67 -11.50 0.12 6.33
C GLU A 67 -12.01 0.71 5.01
N ALA A 68 -11.20 1.49 4.29
CA ALA A 68 -11.63 2.12 3.05
C ALA A 68 -11.97 1.07 1.99
N GLY A 69 -13.17 1.18 1.41
CA GLY A 69 -13.63 0.29 0.35
C GLY A 69 -13.01 0.60 -1.01
N SER A 70 -12.61 1.85 -1.21
CA SER A 70 -11.94 2.33 -2.42
C SER A 70 -10.78 3.23 -2.02
N ILE A 71 -9.64 3.03 -2.64
CA ILE A 71 -8.41 3.73 -2.33
C ILE A 71 -7.88 4.36 -3.60
N VAL A 72 -7.63 5.67 -3.56
CA VAL A 72 -6.98 6.38 -4.66
C VAL A 72 -5.57 6.77 -4.22
N LEU A 73 -4.58 6.20 -4.88
CA LEU A 73 -3.17 6.48 -4.63
C LEU A 73 -2.73 7.57 -5.61
N SER A 74 -2.68 8.81 -5.13
CA SER A 74 -2.35 9.98 -5.95
C SER A 74 -0.96 10.50 -5.63
N PHE A 75 -0.24 10.91 -6.65
CA PHE A 75 1.09 11.49 -6.50
C PHE A 75 1.39 12.49 -7.60
N VAL A 76 2.38 13.35 -7.36
CA VAL A 76 2.82 14.41 -8.28
C VAL A 76 4.32 14.31 -8.50
N GLY A 77 4.81 15.05 -9.49
CA GLY A 77 6.25 15.15 -9.73
C GLY A 77 6.84 14.03 -10.57
N MET A 78 5.99 13.34 -11.34
CA MET A 78 6.43 12.34 -12.29
C MET A 78 6.72 13.00 -13.64
N ASN A 79 7.83 12.60 -14.29
CA ASN A 79 8.09 13.00 -15.68
C ASN A 79 7.39 12.01 -16.61
N PHE A 80 6.65 12.54 -17.58
CA PHE A 80 5.96 11.71 -18.55
C PHE A 80 5.93 12.42 -19.90
N THR A 81 6.43 11.76 -20.91
CA THR A 81 6.48 12.16 -22.32
C THR A 81 7.02 13.56 -22.55
N ASN A 82 6.29 14.62 -22.24
CA ASN A 82 6.67 16.01 -22.54
C ASN A 82 6.52 16.96 -21.34
N GLY A 83 6.65 16.47 -20.13
CA GLY A 83 6.60 17.34 -18.98
C GLY A 83 6.24 16.65 -17.68
N LEU A 84 6.04 17.48 -16.66
CA LEU A 84 5.62 16.99 -15.35
C LEU A 84 4.17 16.50 -15.39
N ALA A 85 3.94 15.43 -14.70
CA ALA A 85 2.63 14.81 -14.62
C ALA A 85 2.28 14.46 -13.18
N SER A 86 1.00 14.31 -12.93
CA SER A 86 0.48 13.64 -11.73
C SER A 86 -0.12 12.31 -12.14
N GLY A 87 -0.08 11.35 -11.22
CA GLY A 87 -0.65 10.03 -11.45
C GLY A 87 -1.58 9.64 -10.33
N LYS A 88 -2.51 8.75 -10.64
CA LYS A 88 -3.31 8.07 -9.62
C LYS A 88 -3.60 6.64 -10.05
N ALA A 89 -3.56 5.75 -9.08
CA ALA A 89 -3.99 4.37 -9.22
C ALA A 89 -5.17 4.15 -8.29
N THR A 90 -6.18 3.43 -8.74
CA THR A 90 -7.38 3.16 -7.94
C THR A 90 -7.43 1.68 -7.61
N LEU A 91 -7.58 1.39 -6.32
CA LEU A 91 -7.76 0.06 -5.78
C LEU A 91 -9.12 -0.04 -5.12
N VAL A 92 -9.74 -1.20 -5.22
CA VAL A 92 -10.97 -1.51 -4.51
C VAL A 92 -10.76 -2.75 -3.64
N ARG A 93 -11.45 -2.76 -2.50
CA ARG A 93 -11.49 -3.92 -1.63
C ARG A 93 -12.53 -4.89 -2.18
N ILE A 94 -12.09 -6.10 -2.53
CA ILE A 94 -12.97 -7.16 -3.01
C ILE A 94 -13.52 -7.98 -1.84
N SER A 95 -12.66 -8.28 -0.88
CA SER A 95 -13.00 -9.02 0.33
C SER A 95 -12.04 -8.61 1.44
N ASP A 96 -12.19 -9.21 2.62
CA ASP A 96 -11.29 -8.96 3.75
C ASP A 96 -9.84 -9.34 3.45
N THR A 97 -9.60 -10.21 2.48
CA THR A 97 -8.27 -10.72 2.14
C THR A 97 -7.89 -10.48 0.68
N SER A 98 -8.56 -9.55 -0.01
CA SER A 98 -8.31 -9.33 -1.43
C SER A 98 -8.58 -7.90 -1.83
N MET A 99 -7.65 -7.30 -2.56
CA MET A 99 -7.80 -6.00 -3.19
C MET A 99 -7.60 -6.13 -4.69
N GLN A 100 -8.15 -5.21 -5.46
CA GLN A 100 -8.03 -5.21 -6.91
C GLN A 100 -7.62 -3.84 -7.41
N ILE A 101 -6.64 -3.80 -8.32
CA ILE A 101 -6.28 -2.60 -9.05
C ILE A 101 -7.25 -2.49 -10.23
N ILE A 102 -8.01 -1.41 -10.29
CA ILE A 102 -9.02 -1.23 -11.33
C ILE A 102 -8.63 -0.22 -12.41
N GLY A 103 -7.62 0.61 -12.16
CA GLY A 103 -7.18 1.54 -13.20
C GLY A 103 -6.13 2.50 -12.77
N HIS A 104 -5.61 3.21 -13.76
CA HIS A 104 -4.60 4.25 -13.62
C HIS A 104 -5.01 5.46 -14.45
N ARG A 105 -4.56 6.64 -14.04
CA ARG A 105 -4.71 7.86 -14.81
C ARG A 105 -3.49 8.74 -14.63
N ILE A 106 -2.95 9.22 -15.73
CA ILE A 106 -1.86 10.20 -15.75
C ILE A 106 -2.40 11.51 -16.29
N HIS A 107 -2.16 12.60 -15.58
CA HIS A 107 -2.47 13.96 -16.03
C HIS A 107 -1.17 14.71 -16.25
N VAL A 108 -0.92 15.12 -17.49
CA VAL A 108 0.20 15.97 -17.84
C VAL A 108 -0.21 17.43 -17.65
N MET A 109 0.70 18.30 -17.21
CA MET A 109 0.41 19.71 -16.93
C MET A 109 -0.24 20.47 -18.09
N GLU A 110 -0.02 20.02 -19.32
CA GLU A 110 -0.62 20.63 -20.50
C GLU A 110 -2.04 20.17 -20.80
N GLY A 111 -2.65 19.40 -19.89
CA GLY A 111 -4.03 18.97 -20.01
C GLY A 111 -4.25 17.62 -20.67
N ASN A 112 -3.21 16.95 -21.11
CA ASN A 112 -3.31 15.61 -21.68
C ASN A 112 -3.50 14.56 -20.58
N THR A 113 -4.25 13.50 -20.88
CA THR A 113 -4.46 12.38 -19.97
C THR A 113 -4.08 11.07 -20.63
N SER A 114 -3.72 10.08 -19.81
CA SER A 114 -3.39 8.73 -20.28
C SER A 114 -3.84 7.71 -19.24
N ASP A 115 -4.20 6.52 -19.69
CA ASP A 115 -4.53 5.39 -18.85
C ASP A 115 -3.36 4.41 -18.68
N THR A 116 -2.17 4.82 -19.07
CA THR A 116 -0.95 4.03 -18.89
C THR A 116 -0.73 3.73 -17.41
N GLN A 117 -0.21 2.55 -17.10
CA GLN A 117 0.14 2.19 -15.74
C GLN A 117 1.13 3.21 -15.18
N CYS A 118 0.72 3.95 -14.15
CA CYS A 118 1.55 4.99 -13.56
C CYS A 118 2.20 4.58 -12.24
N LEU A 119 1.75 3.49 -11.65
CA LEU A 119 2.25 2.98 -10.38
C LEU A 119 2.38 1.47 -10.42
N THR A 120 3.54 0.96 -10.01
CA THR A 120 3.75 -0.45 -9.77
C THR A 120 3.82 -0.66 -8.27
N ILE A 121 2.83 -1.35 -7.71
CA ILE A 121 2.79 -1.66 -6.28
C ILE A 121 3.74 -2.83 -6.03
N THR A 122 4.61 -2.68 -5.04
CA THR A 122 5.60 -3.70 -4.70
C THR A 122 5.33 -4.34 -3.34
N ARG A 123 4.65 -3.63 -2.44
CA ARG A 123 4.38 -4.16 -1.11
C ARG A 123 3.18 -3.47 -0.47
N ILE A 124 2.37 -4.25 0.23
CA ILE A 124 1.27 -3.76 1.06
C ILE A 124 1.53 -4.24 2.48
N LEU A 125 1.55 -3.30 3.43
CA LEU A 125 1.75 -3.56 4.85
C LEU A 125 0.49 -3.18 5.61
N GLY A 126 0.21 -3.90 6.69
CA GLY A 126 -0.84 -3.55 7.63
C GLY A 126 -0.25 -3.06 8.94
N ALA A 127 -0.78 -1.95 9.47
CA ALA A 127 -0.42 -1.43 10.77
C ALA A 127 -1.61 -1.54 11.73
N ARG A 128 -1.35 -2.10 12.91
CA ARG A 128 -2.37 -2.29 13.96
C ARG A 128 -2.59 -1.04 14.78
#